data_160be7a5b8cdb7df210636ffe524a4bc
#
_entry.id   160be7a5b8cdb7df210636ffe524a4bc
#
_cell.length_a   1.000
_cell.length_b   1.000
_cell.length_c   1.000
_cell.angle_alpha   90.00
_cell.angle_beta   90.00
_cell.angle_gamma   90.00
#
_symmetry.space_group_name_H-M   'P 1'
#
loop_
_entity.id
_entity.type
_entity.pdbx_description
1 polymer ?
#
loop_
_entity_poly.entity_id
_entity_poly.type
_entity_poly.pdbx_seq_one_letter_code
_entity_poly.pdbx_strand_id
1 'polypeptide(L)'
;MRVLVTGAAGFIGSRVCAALATAGHEVVAIDAMLSAAHGDVAAPPEGVLEVDVRDASGLASLLPGVDVVCHQAAVVGAGVDASDAPNYGSHNDFGTTVLLAEMFAAGCRRLVLASSMVVYGQGGYDCPEHGSVDPLPRTREDLEANVFEHRCPIGGEELRWRLVGEDAPLRPRSLYAASKTAQEHYALAWAEATGGSAVALRYHNVYGPLMPRDTPYSGVAAIFRSAIERGQPPRVYEDGGQMRDFVHVDDVAAVNVAAVGADVVGFAAFNVCSGRPISIMDVATRICTARGGLPPVVTGQYRSGDVRHIVADPAAAAEVLGFRAAIDPADGLEEFAFAPLRG
;
A
#
# COMPACT_ATOMS: atom_id res chain seq x y z
N MET A 1 10.78 2.57 -23.08
CA MET A 1 9.56 3.41 -22.96
C MET A 1 9.88 4.64 -22.14
N ARG A 2 9.17 5.72 -22.37
CA ARG A 2 9.19 6.91 -21.52
C ARG A 2 8.08 6.81 -20.48
N VAL A 3 8.46 6.78 -19.20
CA VAL A 3 7.54 6.53 -18.08
C VAL A 3 7.49 7.75 -17.17
N LEU A 4 6.31 8.33 -16.99
CA LEU A 4 6.08 9.35 -15.96
C LEU A 4 5.81 8.66 -14.62
N VAL A 5 6.61 8.95 -13.59
CA VAL A 5 6.39 8.46 -12.22
C VAL A 5 5.98 9.63 -11.34
N THR A 6 4.79 9.56 -10.76
CA THR A 6 4.34 10.54 -9.76
C THR A 6 4.64 10.05 -8.35
N GLY A 7 4.83 10.94 -7.38
CA GLY A 7 5.25 10.53 -6.03
C GLY A 7 6.68 9.97 -5.98
N ALA A 8 7.51 10.43 -6.91
CA ALA A 8 8.84 9.90 -7.19
C ALA A 8 9.85 10.10 -6.06
N ALA A 9 9.68 11.13 -5.21
CA ALA A 9 10.52 11.36 -4.03
C ALA A 9 10.08 10.53 -2.81
N GLY A 10 8.93 9.84 -2.90
CA GLY A 10 8.39 9.00 -1.83
C GLY A 10 9.20 7.71 -1.60
N PHE A 11 8.86 6.99 -0.50
CA PHE A 11 9.50 5.71 -0.13
C PHE A 11 9.43 4.67 -1.27
N ILE A 12 8.24 4.44 -1.80
CA ILE A 12 8.04 3.47 -2.89
C ILE A 12 8.46 4.08 -4.23
N GLY A 13 8.03 5.32 -4.52
CA GLY A 13 8.27 5.97 -5.83
C GLY A 13 9.74 6.08 -6.20
N SER A 14 10.62 6.38 -5.24
CA SER A 14 12.06 6.45 -5.50
C SER A 14 12.66 5.09 -5.91
N ARG A 15 12.20 3.99 -5.31
CA ARG A 15 12.61 2.63 -5.70
C ARG A 15 12.08 2.24 -7.07
N VAL A 16 10.83 2.61 -7.36
CA VAL A 16 10.21 2.40 -8.68
C VAL A 16 10.99 3.15 -9.75
N CYS A 17 11.35 4.42 -9.54
CA CYS A 17 12.17 5.19 -10.48
C CYS A 17 13.52 4.51 -10.75
N ALA A 18 14.22 4.08 -9.69
CA ALA A 18 15.52 3.39 -9.83
C ALA A 18 15.38 2.06 -10.61
N ALA A 19 14.35 1.26 -10.29
CA ALA A 19 14.11 -0.01 -10.96
C ALA A 19 13.75 0.17 -12.45
N LEU A 20 12.90 1.14 -12.79
CA LEU A 20 12.55 1.47 -14.18
C LEU A 20 13.76 1.95 -14.97
N ALA A 21 14.60 2.81 -14.39
CA ALA A 21 15.84 3.26 -15.04
C ALA A 21 16.81 2.10 -15.26
N THR A 22 16.95 1.19 -14.29
CA THR A 22 17.77 -0.03 -14.42
C THR A 22 17.24 -0.96 -15.52
N ALA A 23 15.92 -1.02 -15.70
CA ALA A 23 15.28 -1.77 -16.78
C ALA A 23 15.38 -1.08 -18.17
N GLY A 24 16.05 0.07 -18.26
CA GLY A 24 16.30 0.79 -19.51
C GLY A 24 15.14 1.70 -19.96
N HIS A 25 14.24 2.08 -19.06
CA HIS A 25 13.21 3.07 -19.35
C HIS A 25 13.74 4.50 -19.13
N GLU A 26 13.23 5.45 -19.92
CA GLU A 26 13.40 6.88 -19.66
C GLU A 26 12.37 7.29 -18.60
N VAL A 27 12.83 7.76 -17.43
CA VAL A 27 11.97 8.12 -16.30
C VAL A 27 11.82 9.64 -16.23
N VAL A 28 10.57 10.12 -16.26
CA VAL A 28 10.19 11.48 -15.89
C VAL A 28 9.63 11.42 -14.48
N ALA A 29 10.35 11.93 -13.50
CA ALA A 29 10.02 11.81 -12.08
C ALA A 29 9.41 13.12 -11.56
N ILE A 30 8.20 13.06 -10.94
CA ILE A 30 7.55 14.22 -10.32
C ILE A 30 7.09 13.93 -8.91
N ASP A 31 7.10 14.96 -8.06
CA ASP A 31 6.57 14.91 -6.71
C ASP A 31 6.07 16.30 -6.29
N ALA A 32 5.02 16.38 -5.49
CA ALA A 32 4.51 17.64 -4.96
C ALA A 32 5.29 18.14 -3.73
N MET A 33 6.26 17.37 -3.25
CA MET A 33 7.10 17.67 -2.07
C MET A 33 6.31 18.09 -0.83
N LEU A 34 5.16 17.41 -0.59
CA LEU A 34 4.30 17.72 0.56
C LEU A 34 5.07 17.52 1.87
N SER A 35 5.07 18.54 2.73
CA SER A 35 5.76 18.50 4.02
C SER A 35 5.31 17.34 4.93
N ALA A 36 4.06 16.93 4.82
CA ALA A 36 3.53 15.76 5.54
C ALA A 36 4.22 14.44 5.16
N ALA A 37 4.78 14.33 3.94
CA ALA A 37 5.48 13.15 3.44
C ALA A 37 7.00 13.28 3.50
N HIS A 38 7.53 14.51 3.39
CA HIS A 38 8.96 14.77 3.22
C HIS A 38 9.60 15.59 4.36
N GLY A 39 8.79 16.01 5.36
CA GLY A 39 9.27 16.92 6.39
C GLY A 39 9.64 18.30 5.82
N ASP A 40 10.62 18.95 6.44
CA ASP A 40 11.10 20.29 6.03
C ASP A 40 12.17 20.21 4.92
N VAL A 41 12.08 19.24 4.00
CA VAL A 41 13.01 19.13 2.86
C VAL A 41 12.79 20.31 1.91
N ALA A 42 13.81 21.14 1.75
CA ALA A 42 13.71 22.42 1.04
C ALA A 42 13.69 22.29 -0.49
N ALA A 43 14.07 21.14 -1.05
CA ALA A 43 14.12 20.92 -2.50
C ALA A 43 13.91 19.44 -2.85
N PRO A 44 13.34 19.13 -4.02
CA PRO A 44 13.23 17.75 -4.48
C PRO A 44 14.63 17.12 -4.69
N PRO A 45 14.73 15.80 -4.60
CA PRO A 45 15.95 15.07 -4.97
C PRO A 45 16.35 15.37 -6.43
N GLU A 46 17.65 15.21 -6.74
CA GLU A 46 18.16 15.39 -8.10
C GLU A 46 17.37 14.53 -9.10
N GLY A 47 16.95 15.15 -10.21
CA GLY A 47 16.17 14.49 -11.26
C GLY A 47 14.66 14.38 -10.98
N VAL A 48 14.18 14.85 -9.84
CA VAL A 48 12.75 14.94 -9.53
C VAL A 48 12.27 16.37 -9.74
N LEU A 49 11.22 16.55 -10.53
CA LEU A 49 10.56 17.84 -10.75
C LEU A 49 9.48 18.06 -9.68
N GLU A 50 9.41 19.26 -9.14
CA GLU A 50 8.36 19.62 -8.20
C GLU A 50 7.08 19.97 -8.97
N VAL A 51 6.17 18.99 -9.06
CA VAL A 51 4.87 19.14 -9.74
C VAL A 51 3.82 18.37 -8.96
N ASP A 52 2.72 19.05 -8.64
CA ASP A 52 1.56 18.44 -8.01
C ASP A 52 0.66 17.80 -9.09
N VAL A 53 0.18 16.60 -8.85
CA VAL A 53 -0.75 15.91 -9.78
C VAL A 53 -2.09 16.65 -9.96
N ARG A 54 -2.38 17.65 -9.13
CA ARG A 54 -3.54 18.55 -9.25
C ARG A 54 -3.28 19.73 -10.18
N ASP A 55 -2.03 19.95 -10.58
CA ASP A 55 -1.65 21.00 -11.55
C ASP A 55 -1.74 20.48 -12.98
N ALA A 56 -2.90 20.72 -13.61
CA ALA A 56 -3.14 20.34 -15.01
C ALA A 56 -2.10 20.91 -15.96
N SER A 57 -1.67 22.17 -15.76
CA SER A 57 -0.71 22.83 -16.65
C SER A 57 0.68 22.23 -16.54
N GLY A 58 1.11 21.91 -15.32
CA GLY A 58 2.36 21.19 -15.06
C GLY A 58 2.36 19.82 -15.74
N LEU A 59 1.29 19.04 -15.56
CA LEU A 59 1.14 17.72 -16.19
C LEU A 59 1.10 17.82 -17.73
N ALA A 60 0.34 18.78 -18.30
CA ALA A 60 0.24 18.96 -19.73
C ALA A 60 1.60 19.24 -20.41
N SER A 61 2.54 19.85 -19.69
CA SER A 61 3.90 20.11 -20.19
C SER A 61 4.79 18.85 -20.24
N LEU A 62 4.51 17.84 -19.41
CA LEU A 62 5.37 16.66 -19.21
C LEU A 62 4.86 15.40 -19.93
N LEU A 63 3.56 15.28 -20.12
CA LEU A 63 2.90 14.11 -20.71
C LEU A 63 3.14 13.86 -22.20
N PRO A 64 3.45 14.87 -23.06
CA PRO A 64 3.72 14.62 -24.45
C PRO A 64 4.87 13.61 -24.64
N GLY A 65 4.58 12.52 -25.37
CA GLY A 65 5.53 11.43 -25.63
C GLY A 65 5.75 10.46 -24.49
N VAL A 66 4.96 10.55 -23.39
CA VAL A 66 4.94 9.54 -22.33
C VAL A 66 4.16 8.32 -22.79
N ASP A 67 4.77 7.15 -22.69
CA ASP A 67 4.16 5.86 -23.07
C ASP A 67 3.25 5.31 -21.96
N VAL A 68 3.69 5.44 -20.69
CA VAL A 68 3.00 4.90 -19.50
C VAL A 68 3.13 5.88 -18.33
N VAL A 69 2.07 6.06 -17.57
CA VAL A 69 2.12 6.74 -16.27
C VAL A 69 2.14 5.69 -15.15
N CYS A 70 3.13 5.78 -14.27
CA CYS A 70 3.22 5.02 -13.02
C CYS A 70 2.84 5.95 -11.85
N HIS A 71 1.57 5.86 -11.40
CA HIS A 71 0.99 6.78 -10.44
C HIS A 71 1.17 6.28 -9.00
N GLN A 72 2.24 6.79 -8.33
CA GLN A 72 2.56 6.45 -6.94
C GLN A 72 2.16 7.56 -5.96
N ALA A 73 1.87 8.78 -6.45
CA ALA A 73 1.50 9.91 -5.61
C ALA A 73 0.17 9.65 -4.89
N ALA A 74 0.19 9.76 -3.58
CA ALA A 74 -1.00 9.73 -2.74
C ALA A 74 -0.69 10.26 -1.34
N VAL A 75 -1.69 10.84 -0.69
CA VAL A 75 -1.71 10.97 0.76
C VAL A 75 -2.11 9.61 1.32
N VAL A 76 -1.28 9.07 2.23
CA VAL A 76 -1.40 7.70 2.75
C VAL A 76 -1.64 7.68 4.28
N GLY A 77 -2.00 6.51 4.82
CA GLY A 77 -2.18 6.29 6.26
C GLY A 77 -3.63 6.38 6.72
N ALA A 78 -3.86 6.04 8.00
CA ALA A 78 -5.21 6.00 8.56
C ALA A 78 -5.82 7.40 8.81
N GLY A 79 -4.99 8.46 8.71
CA GLY A 79 -5.36 9.79 9.17
C GLY A 79 -5.42 9.91 10.70
N VAL A 80 -5.68 11.11 11.19
CA VAL A 80 -5.89 11.35 12.63
C VAL A 80 -7.36 11.19 12.98
N ASP A 81 -8.23 11.81 12.19
CA ASP A 81 -9.69 11.73 12.35
C ASP A 81 -10.43 12.12 11.04
N ALA A 82 -11.75 12.28 11.13
CA ALA A 82 -12.59 12.57 9.97
C ALA A 82 -12.31 13.93 9.32
N SER A 83 -11.61 14.85 9.98
CA SER A 83 -11.23 16.16 9.39
C SER A 83 -10.17 16.02 8.28
N ASP A 84 -9.49 14.88 8.19
CA ASP A 84 -8.55 14.56 7.11
C ASP A 84 -9.22 14.24 5.76
N ALA A 85 -10.56 14.06 5.73
CA ALA A 85 -11.28 13.69 4.51
C ALA A 85 -10.98 14.62 3.31
N PRO A 86 -10.97 15.96 3.43
CA PRO A 86 -10.64 16.85 2.31
C PRO A 86 -9.23 16.63 1.76
N ASN A 87 -8.27 16.21 2.60
CA ASN A 87 -6.91 15.96 2.17
C ASN A 87 -6.83 14.74 1.24
N TYR A 88 -7.49 13.63 1.63
CA TYR A 88 -7.62 12.45 0.75
C TYR A 88 -8.37 12.77 -0.53
N GLY A 89 -9.55 13.42 -0.45
CA GLY A 89 -10.34 13.80 -1.60
C GLY A 89 -9.60 14.72 -2.56
N SER A 90 -8.83 15.69 -2.05
CA SER A 90 -8.06 16.61 -2.89
C SER A 90 -6.88 15.91 -3.58
N HIS A 91 -6.03 15.21 -2.85
CA HIS A 91 -4.79 14.67 -3.41
C HIS A 91 -5.02 13.35 -4.15
N ASN A 92 -5.77 12.42 -3.55
CA ASN A 92 -5.95 11.10 -4.14
C ASN A 92 -7.05 11.12 -5.21
N ASP A 93 -8.25 11.60 -4.90
CA ASP A 93 -9.38 11.52 -5.84
C ASP A 93 -9.24 12.58 -6.93
N PHE A 94 -9.24 13.87 -6.56
CA PHE A 94 -9.14 14.97 -7.53
C PHE A 94 -7.81 14.93 -8.30
N GLY A 95 -6.67 14.69 -7.62
CA GLY A 95 -5.38 14.57 -8.28
C GLY A 95 -5.36 13.46 -9.34
N THR A 96 -5.94 12.29 -9.04
CA THR A 96 -6.06 11.21 -10.03
C THR A 96 -6.95 11.61 -11.20
N THR A 97 -8.07 12.27 -10.96
CA THR A 97 -8.96 12.68 -12.07
C THR A 97 -8.31 13.72 -12.98
N VAL A 98 -7.54 14.67 -12.43
CA VAL A 98 -6.76 15.64 -13.24
C VAL A 98 -5.70 14.88 -14.07
N LEU A 99 -4.95 13.98 -13.46
CA LEU A 99 -3.94 13.16 -14.14
C LEU A 99 -4.55 12.39 -15.33
N LEU A 100 -5.68 11.70 -15.11
CA LEU A 100 -6.37 10.95 -16.15
C LEU A 100 -6.86 11.82 -17.31
N ALA A 101 -7.33 13.02 -17.02
CA ALA A 101 -7.76 13.98 -18.03
C ALA A 101 -6.58 14.45 -18.91
N GLU A 102 -5.44 14.79 -18.28
CA GLU A 102 -4.24 15.22 -19.00
C GLU A 102 -3.57 14.07 -19.76
N MET A 103 -3.59 12.85 -19.23
CA MET A 103 -3.18 11.64 -19.97
C MET A 103 -4.02 11.48 -21.24
N PHE A 104 -5.33 11.63 -21.14
CA PHE A 104 -6.22 11.56 -22.29
C PHE A 104 -5.88 12.62 -23.34
N ALA A 105 -5.71 13.88 -22.92
CA ALA A 105 -5.37 15.00 -23.80
C ALA A 105 -4.02 14.79 -24.50
N ALA A 106 -3.02 14.25 -23.81
CA ALA A 106 -1.69 13.97 -24.35
C ALA A 106 -1.62 12.69 -25.22
N GLY A 107 -2.69 11.89 -25.26
CA GLY A 107 -2.69 10.61 -25.98
C GLY A 107 -2.05 9.44 -25.22
N CYS A 108 -1.63 9.63 -23.97
CA CYS A 108 -1.14 8.53 -23.13
C CYS A 108 -2.33 7.66 -22.68
N ARG A 109 -2.25 6.34 -22.94
CA ARG A 109 -3.38 5.41 -22.71
C ARG A 109 -3.04 4.28 -21.74
N ARG A 110 -1.93 4.37 -21.03
CA ARG A 110 -1.48 3.30 -20.14
C ARG A 110 -1.18 3.85 -18.75
N LEU A 111 -1.86 3.28 -17.74
CA LEU A 111 -1.72 3.64 -16.32
C LEU A 111 -1.31 2.43 -15.51
N VAL A 112 -0.31 2.58 -14.64
CA VAL A 112 -0.04 1.70 -13.49
C VAL A 112 -0.33 2.50 -12.23
N LEU A 113 -1.29 2.06 -11.43
CA LEU A 113 -1.80 2.76 -10.25
C LEU A 113 -1.38 2.05 -8.96
N ALA A 114 -0.75 2.75 -8.04
CA ALA A 114 -0.55 2.27 -6.68
C ALA A 114 -1.88 2.24 -5.92
N SER A 115 -2.50 1.08 -5.82
CA SER A 115 -3.62 0.81 -4.94
C SER A 115 -3.14 0.20 -3.61
N SER A 116 -4.04 -0.37 -2.82
CA SER A 116 -3.73 -0.87 -1.49
C SER A 116 -4.68 -2.00 -1.07
N MET A 117 -4.19 -2.90 -0.23
CA MET A 117 -5.00 -3.92 0.45
C MET A 117 -6.20 -3.35 1.22
N VAL A 118 -6.13 -2.10 1.63
CA VAL A 118 -7.20 -1.47 2.45
C VAL A 118 -8.54 -1.39 1.72
N VAL A 119 -8.56 -1.52 0.39
CA VAL A 119 -9.79 -1.53 -0.42
C VAL A 119 -10.69 -2.74 -0.09
N TYR A 120 -10.12 -3.85 0.41
CA TYR A 120 -10.87 -5.05 0.80
C TYR A 120 -11.61 -4.92 2.14
N GLY A 121 -11.25 -3.95 2.95
CA GLY A 121 -11.83 -3.77 4.29
C GLY A 121 -11.37 -4.84 5.27
N GLN A 122 -12.28 -5.71 5.73
CA GLN A 122 -11.97 -6.68 6.79
C GLN A 122 -11.20 -7.93 6.33
N GLY A 123 -10.91 -8.09 5.05
CA GLY A 123 -10.28 -9.30 4.51
C GLY A 123 -11.27 -10.43 4.24
N GLY A 124 -10.78 -11.64 4.02
CA GLY A 124 -11.58 -12.84 3.73
C GLY A 124 -11.68 -13.76 4.93
N TYR A 125 -12.88 -14.34 5.15
CA TYR A 125 -13.14 -15.24 6.27
C TYR A 125 -14.05 -16.41 5.87
N ASP A 126 -13.80 -17.55 6.52
CA ASP A 126 -14.63 -18.73 6.45
C ASP A 126 -15.12 -19.13 7.85
N CYS A 127 -16.41 -19.46 7.92
CA CYS A 127 -17.01 -20.12 9.07
C CYS A 127 -16.92 -21.64 8.89
N PRO A 128 -16.52 -22.41 9.92
CA PRO A 128 -16.48 -23.86 9.82
C PRO A 128 -17.82 -24.51 9.45
N GLU A 129 -18.96 -23.87 9.81
CA GLU A 129 -20.30 -24.39 9.57
C GLU A 129 -20.99 -23.77 8.35
N HIS A 130 -20.70 -22.49 8.05
CA HIS A 130 -21.46 -21.73 7.04
C HIS A 130 -20.62 -21.37 5.79
N GLY A 131 -19.35 -21.80 5.73
CA GLY A 131 -18.45 -21.48 4.60
C GLY A 131 -18.03 -20.01 4.58
N SER A 132 -17.88 -19.45 3.38
CA SER A 132 -17.42 -18.05 3.22
C SER A 132 -18.48 -17.07 3.73
N VAL A 133 -18.10 -16.21 4.65
CA VAL A 133 -18.96 -15.20 5.27
C VAL A 133 -18.25 -13.85 5.37
N ASP A 134 -19.04 -12.78 5.34
CA ASP A 134 -18.55 -11.44 5.61
C ASP A 134 -18.65 -11.17 7.11
N PRO A 135 -17.53 -10.90 7.79
CA PRO A 135 -17.55 -10.63 9.22
C PRO A 135 -18.23 -9.29 9.50
N LEU A 136 -18.98 -9.23 10.59
CA LEU A 136 -19.43 -7.96 11.13
C LEU A 136 -18.22 -7.19 11.71
N PRO A 137 -18.29 -5.83 11.77
CA PRO A 137 -17.29 -5.06 12.51
C PRO A 137 -17.18 -5.55 13.95
N ARG A 138 -15.95 -5.65 14.45
CA ARG A 138 -15.72 -5.99 15.86
C ARG A 138 -16.32 -4.92 16.77
N THR A 139 -17.03 -5.33 17.77
CA THR A 139 -17.66 -4.41 18.72
C THR A 139 -16.64 -3.88 19.73
N ARG A 140 -16.91 -2.71 20.29
CA ARG A 140 -16.07 -2.16 21.35
C ARG A 140 -16.09 -3.06 22.60
N GLU A 141 -17.24 -3.67 22.91
CA GLU A 141 -17.41 -4.59 24.02
C GLU A 141 -16.50 -5.82 23.88
N ASP A 142 -16.48 -6.45 22.70
CA ASP A 142 -15.59 -7.58 22.41
C ASP A 142 -14.11 -7.19 22.58
N LEU A 143 -13.72 -6.04 22.02
CA LEU A 143 -12.34 -5.57 22.08
C LEU A 143 -11.89 -5.26 23.52
N GLU A 144 -12.76 -4.65 24.34
CA GLU A 144 -12.51 -4.39 25.75
C GLU A 144 -12.45 -5.70 26.58
N ALA A 145 -13.16 -6.74 26.15
CA ALA A 145 -13.10 -8.09 26.72
C ALA A 145 -11.91 -8.93 26.21
N ASN A 146 -11.02 -8.38 25.39
CA ASN A 146 -9.93 -9.06 24.71
C ASN A 146 -10.40 -10.20 23.78
N VAL A 147 -11.60 -10.09 23.22
CA VAL A 147 -12.11 -10.97 22.18
C VAL A 147 -11.79 -10.31 20.83
N PHE A 148 -10.69 -10.72 20.20
CA PHE A 148 -10.17 -10.06 19.01
C PHE A 148 -10.57 -10.73 17.69
N GLU A 149 -10.91 -12.03 17.71
CA GLU A 149 -11.32 -12.73 16.51
C GLU A 149 -12.75 -12.38 16.08
N HIS A 150 -12.98 -12.40 14.77
CA HIS A 150 -14.32 -12.23 14.23
C HIS A 150 -15.19 -13.44 14.52
N ARG A 151 -16.47 -13.19 14.74
CA ARG A 151 -17.49 -14.23 14.90
C ARG A 151 -18.41 -14.30 13.70
N CYS A 152 -18.88 -15.49 13.42
CA CYS A 152 -19.84 -15.76 12.35
C CYS A 152 -21.14 -14.99 12.62
N PRO A 153 -21.63 -14.18 11.65
CA PRO A 153 -22.87 -13.42 11.83
C PRO A 153 -24.12 -14.30 11.85
N ILE A 154 -24.00 -15.58 11.51
CA ILE A 154 -25.11 -16.55 11.43
C ILE A 154 -25.16 -17.38 12.72
N GLY A 155 -24.08 -18.07 13.08
CA GLY A 155 -24.05 -19.03 14.19
C GLY A 155 -23.23 -18.59 15.40
N GLY A 156 -22.38 -17.55 15.26
CA GLY A 156 -21.56 -17.03 16.37
C GLY A 156 -20.22 -17.74 16.54
N GLU A 157 -19.91 -18.74 15.72
CA GLU A 157 -18.62 -19.45 15.72
C GLU A 157 -17.48 -18.49 15.40
N GLU A 158 -16.27 -18.78 15.92
CA GLU A 158 -15.05 -18.06 15.55
C GLU A 158 -14.71 -18.29 14.07
N LEU A 159 -14.44 -17.20 13.37
CA LEU A 159 -14.09 -17.23 11.95
C LEU A 159 -12.60 -17.50 11.75
N ARG A 160 -12.29 -18.17 10.64
CA ARG A 160 -10.91 -18.36 10.17
C ARG A 160 -10.64 -17.43 8.99
N TRP A 161 -9.52 -16.72 9.03
CA TRP A 161 -9.09 -15.91 7.90
C TRP A 161 -8.68 -16.79 6.70
N ARG A 162 -8.87 -16.27 5.50
CA ARG A 162 -8.41 -16.86 4.24
C ARG A 162 -7.74 -15.82 3.36
N LEU A 163 -6.98 -16.29 2.37
CA LEU A 163 -6.40 -15.42 1.35
C LEU A 163 -7.51 -14.72 0.55
N VAL A 164 -7.29 -13.44 0.21
CA VAL A 164 -8.23 -12.63 -0.55
C VAL A 164 -7.74 -12.54 -1.99
N GLY A 165 -8.56 -12.99 -2.94
CA GLY A 165 -8.34 -12.79 -4.38
C GLY A 165 -8.81 -11.41 -4.85
N GLU A 166 -8.44 -11.04 -6.06
CA GLU A 166 -8.74 -9.74 -6.64
C GLU A 166 -10.23 -9.53 -6.98
N ASP A 167 -10.97 -10.62 -7.10
CA ASP A 167 -12.43 -10.66 -7.33
C ASP A 167 -13.26 -10.38 -6.06
N ALA A 168 -12.60 -10.31 -4.89
CA ALA A 168 -13.28 -10.00 -3.64
C ALA A 168 -13.90 -8.59 -3.67
N PRO A 169 -15.11 -8.43 -3.10
CA PRO A 169 -15.78 -7.12 -3.05
C PRO A 169 -14.94 -6.07 -2.33
N LEU A 170 -14.89 -4.86 -2.91
CA LEU A 170 -14.23 -3.72 -2.28
C LEU A 170 -15.14 -3.12 -1.21
N ARG A 171 -14.66 -3.08 0.04
CA ARG A 171 -15.43 -2.64 1.22
C ARG A 171 -14.59 -1.71 2.10
N PRO A 172 -14.23 -0.52 1.61
CA PRO A 172 -13.37 0.40 2.34
C PRO A 172 -13.92 0.75 3.72
N ARG A 173 -13.05 0.78 4.74
CA ARG A 173 -13.40 1.04 6.15
C ARG A 173 -12.74 2.29 6.73
N SER A 174 -11.98 3.03 5.93
CA SER A 174 -11.37 4.31 6.32
C SER A 174 -11.45 5.30 5.17
N LEU A 175 -11.22 6.58 5.45
CA LEU A 175 -11.18 7.64 4.44
C LEU A 175 -10.09 7.37 3.39
N TYR A 176 -8.92 6.90 3.84
CA TYR A 176 -7.86 6.47 2.93
C TYR A 176 -8.29 5.29 2.05
N ALA A 177 -8.93 4.28 2.63
CA ALA A 177 -9.43 3.14 1.87
C ALA A 177 -10.49 3.56 0.84
N ALA A 178 -11.37 4.49 1.21
CA ALA A 178 -12.37 5.05 0.30
C ALA A 178 -11.72 5.76 -0.88
N SER A 179 -10.69 6.60 -0.63
CA SER A 179 -9.97 7.29 -1.71
C SER A 179 -9.22 6.31 -2.63
N LYS A 180 -8.60 5.26 -2.08
CA LYS A 180 -7.95 4.21 -2.91
C LYS A 180 -8.95 3.45 -3.77
N THR A 181 -10.14 3.15 -3.23
CA THR A 181 -11.23 2.53 -4.00
C THR A 181 -11.73 3.48 -5.10
N ALA A 182 -11.88 4.77 -4.80
CA ALA A 182 -12.26 5.76 -5.79
C ALA A 182 -11.23 5.86 -6.94
N GLN A 183 -9.93 5.84 -6.63
CA GLN A 183 -8.87 5.82 -7.66
C GLN A 183 -9.00 4.61 -8.59
N GLU A 184 -9.26 3.39 -8.07
CA GLU A 184 -9.49 2.20 -8.90
C GLU A 184 -10.72 2.37 -9.80
N HIS A 185 -11.83 2.90 -9.25
CA HIS A 185 -13.06 3.12 -10.03
C HIS A 185 -12.88 4.18 -11.12
N TYR A 186 -12.15 5.28 -10.86
CA TYR A 186 -11.79 6.26 -11.89
C TYR A 186 -10.90 5.64 -12.97
N ALA A 187 -9.92 4.84 -12.58
CA ALA A 187 -9.03 4.16 -13.53
C ALA A 187 -9.78 3.16 -14.42
N LEU A 188 -10.70 2.36 -13.84
CA LEU A 188 -11.59 1.45 -14.57
C LEU A 188 -12.44 2.22 -15.59
N ALA A 189 -13.20 3.22 -15.14
CA ALA A 189 -14.08 3.99 -16.00
C ALA A 189 -13.30 4.73 -17.10
N TRP A 190 -12.11 5.24 -16.80
CA TRP A 190 -11.24 5.89 -17.77
C TRP A 190 -10.72 4.91 -18.82
N ALA A 191 -10.28 3.71 -18.41
CA ALA A 191 -9.82 2.69 -19.34
C ALA A 191 -10.93 2.28 -20.32
N GLU A 192 -12.15 2.07 -19.82
CA GLU A 192 -13.33 1.76 -20.64
C GLU A 192 -13.67 2.91 -21.60
N ALA A 193 -13.71 4.14 -21.11
CA ALA A 193 -14.09 5.31 -21.92
C ALA A 193 -13.07 5.66 -23.01
N THR A 194 -11.79 5.35 -22.81
CA THR A 194 -10.70 5.77 -23.70
C THR A 194 -10.15 4.63 -24.55
N GLY A 195 -10.53 3.38 -24.30
CA GLY A 195 -9.90 2.20 -24.87
C GLY A 195 -8.45 2.02 -24.41
N GLY A 196 -8.07 2.63 -23.29
CA GLY A 196 -6.77 2.51 -22.67
C GLY A 196 -6.62 1.28 -21.78
N SER A 197 -5.51 1.20 -21.06
CA SER A 197 -5.27 0.18 -20.05
C SER A 197 -4.90 0.78 -18.69
N ALA A 198 -5.42 0.17 -17.63
CA ALA A 198 -5.08 0.54 -16.25
C ALA A 198 -4.82 -0.70 -15.41
N VAL A 199 -3.66 -0.74 -14.76
CA VAL A 199 -3.24 -1.80 -13.84
C VAL A 199 -3.22 -1.22 -12.44
N ALA A 200 -4.09 -1.71 -11.54
CA ALA A 200 -4.10 -1.34 -10.14
C ALA A 200 -3.30 -2.37 -9.31
N LEU A 201 -2.21 -1.93 -8.69
CA LEU A 201 -1.36 -2.75 -7.84
C LEU A 201 -1.78 -2.56 -6.38
N ARG A 202 -2.51 -3.53 -5.81
CA ARG A 202 -2.98 -3.53 -4.41
C ARG A 202 -1.84 -3.92 -3.48
N TYR A 203 -1.04 -2.93 -3.07
CA TYR A 203 0.09 -3.17 -2.16
C TYR A 203 -0.39 -3.63 -0.79
N HIS A 204 0.23 -4.70 -0.30
CA HIS A 204 0.12 -5.14 1.08
C HIS A 204 1.10 -4.35 1.97
N ASN A 205 1.52 -4.88 3.12
CA ASN A 205 2.38 -4.14 4.04
C ASN A 205 3.80 -3.96 3.48
N VAL A 206 4.03 -2.84 2.78
CA VAL A 206 5.36 -2.56 2.20
C VAL A 206 6.33 -2.15 3.29
N TYR A 207 7.52 -2.76 3.29
CA TYR A 207 8.62 -2.43 4.20
C TYR A 207 9.96 -2.43 3.46
N GLY A 208 10.99 -1.86 4.07
CA GLY A 208 12.35 -1.88 3.53
C GLY A 208 13.15 -0.60 3.81
N PRO A 209 14.38 -0.49 3.28
CA PRO A 209 15.25 0.66 3.48
C PRO A 209 14.59 1.98 3.07
N LEU A 210 14.81 3.03 3.86
CA LEU A 210 14.24 4.38 3.70
C LEU A 210 12.72 4.47 3.93
N MET A 211 12.13 3.47 4.58
CA MET A 211 10.75 3.57 5.08
C MET A 211 10.64 4.77 6.04
N PRO A 212 9.57 5.60 5.96
CA PRO A 212 9.40 6.76 6.83
C PRO A 212 9.40 6.38 8.31
N ARG A 213 10.10 7.18 9.13
CA ARG A 213 10.21 7.00 10.57
C ARG A 213 9.02 7.65 11.28
N ASP A 214 8.46 6.95 12.28
CA ASP A 214 7.55 7.49 13.33
C ASP A 214 6.57 8.61 12.91
N THR A 215 5.98 8.51 11.73
CA THR A 215 4.89 9.41 11.34
C THR A 215 3.54 8.74 11.61
N PRO A 216 2.43 9.48 11.73
CA PRO A 216 1.08 8.90 11.80
C PRO A 216 0.76 7.95 10.61
N TYR A 217 1.55 8.06 9.55
CA TYR A 217 1.44 7.31 8.30
C TYR A 217 2.45 6.17 8.19
N SER A 218 3.32 5.99 9.20
CA SER A 218 4.32 4.92 9.20
C SER A 218 3.67 3.57 9.43
N GLY A 219 4.11 2.58 8.65
CA GLY A 219 3.71 1.19 8.89
C GLY A 219 4.28 0.62 10.19
N VAL A 220 3.64 -0.40 10.73
CA VAL A 220 3.96 -1.00 12.03
C VAL A 220 5.41 -1.46 12.14
N ALA A 221 6.03 -1.95 11.05
CA ALA A 221 7.44 -2.36 11.05
C ALA A 221 8.40 -1.19 11.38
N ALA A 222 8.15 0.02 10.83
CA ALA A 222 8.94 1.21 11.14
C ALA A 222 8.74 1.67 12.59
N ILE A 223 7.52 1.56 13.13
CA ILE A 223 7.21 1.88 14.53
C ILE A 223 8.00 0.97 15.46
N PHE A 224 8.01 -0.34 15.21
CA PHE A 224 8.78 -1.30 16.01
C PHE A 224 10.28 -1.03 15.93
N ARG A 225 10.78 -0.83 14.71
CA ARG A 225 12.19 -0.51 14.44
C ARG A 225 12.65 0.74 15.21
N SER A 226 11.83 1.80 15.18
CA SER A 226 12.10 3.06 15.88
C SER A 226 12.03 2.91 17.40
N ALA A 227 11.13 2.09 17.95
CA ALA A 227 11.09 1.80 19.37
C ALA A 227 12.40 1.15 19.85
N ILE A 228 12.88 0.15 19.08
CA ILE A 228 14.13 -0.56 19.40
C ILE A 228 15.33 0.40 19.35
N GLU A 229 15.38 1.33 18.39
CA GLU A 229 16.45 2.35 18.34
C GLU A 229 16.49 3.24 19.58
N ARG A 230 15.33 3.50 20.17
CA ARG A 230 15.22 4.25 21.44
C ARG A 230 15.47 3.40 22.68
N GLY A 231 15.87 2.12 22.53
CA GLY A 231 16.05 1.20 23.65
C GLY A 231 14.72 0.79 24.32
N GLN A 232 13.59 0.93 23.62
CA GLN A 232 12.26 0.61 24.13
C GLN A 232 11.74 -0.70 23.50
N PRO A 233 10.98 -1.51 24.24
CA PRO A 233 10.33 -2.66 23.67
C PRO A 233 9.22 -2.23 22.68
N PRO A 234 9.08 -2.90 21.53
CA PRO A 234 7.93 -2.72 20.65
C PRO A 234 6.63 -3.01 21.39
N ARG A 235 5.66 -2.11 21.24
CA ARG A 235 4.33 -2.25 21.83
C ARG A 235 3.41 -2.91 20.79
N VAL A 236 3.01 -4.12 21.08
CA VAL A 236 2.13 -4.93 20.23
C VAL A 236 0.70 -4.78 20.71
N TYR A 237 -0.18 -4.34 19.82
CA TYR A 237 -1.59 -4.13 20.12
C TYR A 237 -2.37 -5.43 20.05
N GLU A 238 -3.55 -5.44 20.68
CA GLU A 238 -4.38 -6.62 20.85
C GLU A 238 -3.55 -7.73 21.52
N ASP A 239 -3.55 -8.93 20.94
CA ASP A 239 -2.74 -10.07 21.34
C ASP A 239 -1.52 -10.29 20.41
N GLY A 240 -1.37 -9.46 19.35
CA GLY A 240 -0.35 -9.61 18.32
C GLY A 240 -0.67 -10.64 17.25
N GLY A 241 -1.83 -11.30 17.32
CA GLY A 241 -2.25 -12.33 16.37
C GLY A 241 -2.76 -11.82 15.03
N GLN A 242 -2.80 -10.49 14.81
CA GLN A 242 -3.25 -9.92 13.54
C GLN A 242 -2.35 -10.42 12.39
N MET A 243 -2.94 -11.10 11.41
CA MET A 243 -2.23 -11.60 10.23
C MET A 243 -2.14 -10.53 9.15
N ARG A 244 -0.94 -10.39 8.59
CA ARG A 244 -0.62 -9.48 7.48
C ARG A 244 0.29 -10.18 6.49
N ASP A 245 0.36 -9.64 5.29
CA ASP A 245 1.40 -9.98 4.33
C ASP A 245 2.37 -8.80 4.20
N PHE A 246 3.64 -9.05 4.43
CA PHE A 246 4.70 -8.05 4.31
C PHE A 246 5.47 -8.28 3.01
N VAL A 247 5.59 -7.25 2.20
CA VAL A 247 6.30 -7.27 0.91
C VAL A 247 7.43 -6.25 0.90
N HIS A 248 8.62 -6.66 0.47
CA HIS A 248 9.76 -5.77 0.43
C HIS A 248 9.60 -4.69 -0.66
N VAL A 249 10.09 -3.49 -0.40
CA VAL A 249 9.96 -2.35 -1.33
C VAL A 249 10.62 -2.62 -2.69
N ASP A 250 11.68 -3.42 -2.73
CA ASP A 250 12.34 -3.77 -4.00
C ASP A 250 11.49 -4.77 -4.81
N ASP A 251 10.73 -5.67 -4.17
CA ASP A 251 9.71 -6.50 -4.84
C ASP A 251 8.56 -5.64 -5.37
N VAL A 252 8.15 -4.62 -4.60
CA VAL A 252 7.15 -3.64 -5.06
C VAL A 252 7.67 -2.85 -6.27
N ALA A 253 8.93 -2.47 -6.28
CA ALA A 253 9.54 -1.83 -7.44
C ALA A 253 9.58 -2.78 -8.65
N ALA A 254 9.94 -4.04 -8.45
CA ALA A 254 9.98 -5.05 -9.51
C ALA A 254 8.61 -5.29 -10.15
N VAL A 255 7.52 -5.39 -9.36
CA VAL A 255 6.17 -5.55 -9.93
C VAL A 255 5.71 -4.33 -10.70
N ASN A 256 6.13 -3.11 -10.32
CA ASN A 256 5.84 -1.92 -11.12
C ASN A 256 6.53 -1.97 -12.49
N VAL A 257 7.79 -2.43 -12.55
CA VAL A 257 8.49 -2.66 -13.83
C VAL A 257 7.75 -3.70 -14.68
N ALA A 258 7.32 -4.81 -14.07
CA ALA A 258 6.55 -5.84 -14.75
C ALA A 258 5.21 -5.28 -15.29
N ALA A 259 4.48 -4.51 -14.49
CA ALA A 259 3.21 -3.90 -14.89
C ALA A 259 3.37 -2.85 -16.01
N VAL A 260 4.46 -2.05 -15.97
CA VAL A 260 4.81 -1.12 -17.05
C VAL A 260 5.10 -1.87 -18.37
N GLY A 261 5.68 -3.07 -18.30
CA GLY A 261 5.94 -3.92 -19.47
C GLY A 261 4.75 -4.77 -19.93
N ALA A 262 3.73 -4.94 -19.09
CA ALA A 262 2.63 -5.87 -19.36
C ALA A 262 1.67 -5.37 -20.46
N ASP A 263 1.12 -6.29 -21.22
CA ASP A 263 0.10 -6.02 -22.24
C ASP A 263 -1.30 -6.35 -21.66
N VAL A 264 -1.75 -5.50 -20.75
CA VAL A 264 -3.09 -5.60 -20.13
C VAL A 264 -4.09 -4.77 -20.93
N VAL A 265 -5.23 -5.35 -21.23
CA VAL A 265 -6.35 -4.67 -21.94
C VAL A 265 -7.41 -4.26 -20.92
N GLY A 266 -7.83 -3.01 -21.00
CA GLY A 266 -8.85 -2.47 -20.06
C GLY A 266 -8.29 -2.32 -18.64
N PHE A 267 -9.06 -2.71 -17.63
CA PHE A 267 -8.68 -2.61 -16.23
C PHE A 267 -8.39 -3.99 -15.62
N ALA A 268 -7.27 -4.07 -14.89
CA ALA A 268 -6.98 -5.23 -14.04
C ALA A 268 -6.37 -4.79 -12.71
N ALA A 269 -6.75 -5.48 -11.64
CA ALA A 269 -6.15 -5.30 -10.32
C ALA A 269 -5.29 -6.52 -9.96
N PHE A 270 -4.21 -6.31 -9.21
CA PHE A 270 -3.31 -7.39 -8.77
C PHE A 270 -2.88 -7.17 -7.32
N ASN A 271 -2.94 -8.23 -6.52
CA ASN A 271 -2.38 -8.24 -5.18
C ASN A 271 -0.84 -8.24 -5.25
N VAL A 272 -0.23 -7.31 -4.56
CA VAL A 272 1.22 -7.22 -4.41
C VAL A 272 1.58 -7.60 -2.99
N CYS A 273 1.89 -8.87 -2.81
CA CYS A 273 2.14 -9.50 -1.53
C CYS A 273 3.26 -10.56 -1.66
N SER A 274 3.78 -11.01 -0.53
CA SER A 274 4.79 -12.07 -0.51
C SER A 274 4.19 -13.47 -0.69
N GLY A 275 2.89 -13.63 -0.40
CA GLY A 275 2.22 -14.93 -0.29
C GLY A 275 2.60 -15.70 0.98
N ARG A 276 3.25 -15.06 1.94
CA ARG A 276 3.72 -15.62 3.21
C ARG A 276 3.20 -14.80 4.39
N PRO A 277 1.96 -15.02 4.81
CA PRO A 277 1.36 -14.30 5.93
C PRO A 277 2.16 -14.47 7.22
N ILE A 278 2.29 -13.39 7.97
CA ILE A 278 3.02 -13.33 9.24
C ILE A 278 2.20 -12.54 10.27
N SER A 279 2.26 -12.93 11.56
CA SER A 279 1.59 -12.19 12.61
C SER A 279 2.34 -10.90 12.98
N ILE A 280 1.63 -9.91 13.50
CA ILE A 280 2.26 -8.67 14.01
C ILE A 280 3.23 -8.98 15.15
N MET A 281 2.95 -9.99 15.98
CA MET A 281 3.86 -10.46 17.02
C MET A 281 5.16 -11.02 16.42
N ASP A 282 5.07 -11.83 15.37
CA ASP A 282 6.27 -12.40 14.72
C ASP A 282 7.13 -11.30 14.08
N VAL A 283 6.50 -10.28 13.45
CA VAL A 283 7.23 -9.11 12.93
C VAL A 283 8.01 -8.40 14.03
N ALA A 284 7.35 -8.09 15.16
CA ALA A 284 8.00 -7.46 16.30
C ALA A 284 9.15 -8.31 16.85
N THR A 285 8.92 -9.61 16.99
CA THR A 285 9.90 -10.56 17.53
C THR A 285 11.14 -10.66 16.63
N ARG A 286 10.96 -10.79 15.31
CA ARG A 286 12.08 -10.89 14.36
C ARG A 286 12.96 -9.65 14.38
N ILE A 287 12.35 -8.46 14.29
CA ILE A 287 13.10 -7.20 14.33
C ILE A 287 13.86 -7.04 15.68
N CYS A 288 13.23 -7.42 16.80
CA CYS A 288 13.86 -7.39 18.11
C CYS A 288 15.04 -8.36 18.22
N THR A 289 14.84 -9.60 17.81
CA THR A 289 15.85 -10.65 17.89
C THR A 289 17.07 -10.29 17.05
N ALA A 290 16.87 -9.81 15.81
CA ALA A 290 17.95 -9.39 14.94
C ALA A 290 18.80 -8.27 15.55
N ARG A 291 18.17 -7.28 16.22
CA ARG A 291 18.87 -6.15 16.85
C ARG A 291 19.40 -6.44 18.26
N GLY A 292 19.06 -7.57 18.86
CA GLY A 292 19.33 -7.81 20.29
C GLY A 292 18.57 -6.85 21.20
N GLY A 293 17.36 -6.41 20.77
CA GLY A 293 16.52 -5.48 21.52
C GLY A 293 15.72 -6.15 22.64
N LEU A 294 14.98 -5.33 23.40
CA LEU A 294 14.06 -5.83 24.42
C LEU A 294 12.88 -6.58 23.75
N PRO A 295 12.41 -7.68 24.33
CA PRO A 295 11.31 -8.47 23.76
C PRO A 295 10.03 -7.62 23.62
N PRO A 296 9.19 -7.88 22.59
CA PRO A 296 7.92 -7.18 22.41
C PRO A 296 7.01 -7.31 23.63
N VAL A 297 6.20 -6.27 23.86
CA VAL A 297 5.21 -6.24 24.96
C VAL A 297 3.82 -6.18 24.38
N VAL A 298 3.00 -7.20 24.65
CA VAL A 298 1.57 -7.20 24.35
C VAL A 298 0.88 -6.23 25.29
N THR A 299 0.10 -5.31 24.74
CA THR A 299 -0.51 -4.23 25.51
C THR A 299 -2.01 -4.42 25.74
N GLY A 300 -2.68 -5.27 24.97
CA GLY A 300 -4.14 -5.36 24.95
C GLY A 300 -4.83 -4.12 24.36
N GLN A 301 -4.07 -3.07 24.05
CA GLN A 301 -4.62 -1.87 23.42
C GLN A 301 -5.08 -2.17 22.00
N TYR A 302 -6.14 -1.51 21.56
CA TYR A 302 -6.67 -1.65 20.21
C TYR A 302 -6.98 -0.28 19.60
N ARG A 303 -7.12 -0.24 18.29
CA ARG A 303 -7.68 0.90 17.56
C ARG A 303 -9.03 0.49 17.01
N SER A 304 -10.07 1.28 17.32
CA SER A 304 -11.39 1.04 16.74
C SER A 304 -11.31 1.14 15.22
N GLY A 305 -11.83 0.12 14.53
CA GLY A 305 -11.81 0.06 13.06
C GLY A 305 -10.58 -0.60 12.44
N ASP A 306 -9.53 -0.94 13.22
CA ASP A 306 -8.42 -1.72 12.68
C ASP A 306 -8.88 -3.10 12.18
N VAL A 307 -8.33 -3.52 11.05
CA VAL A 307 -8.60 -4.82 10.46
C VAL A 307 -7.87 -5.91 11.24
N ARG A 308 -8.60 -7.00 11.61
CA ARG A 308 -8.00 -8.12 12.35
C ARG A 308 -7.03 -8.89 11.46
N HIS A 309 -7.49 -9.44 10.33
CA HIS A 309 -6.63 -10.14 9.38
C HIS A 309 -6.86 -9.63 7.97
N ILE A 310 -5.77 -9.42 7.24
CA ILE A 310 -5.82 -9.14 5.81
C ILE A 310 -4.57 -9.69 5.14
N VAL A 311 -4.78 -10.73 4.35
CA VAL A 311 -3.75 -11.49 3.63
C VAL A 311 -4.29 -11.81 2.25
N ALA A 312 -3.42 -11.87 1.24
CA ALA A 312 -3.87 -11.99 -0.14
C ALA A 312 -3.28 -13.17 -0.88
N ASP A 313 -3.98 -13.56 -1.94
CA ASP A 313 -3.51 -14.55 -2.90
C ASP A 313 -2.61 -13.85 -3.94
N PRO A 314 -1.34 -14.28 -4.11
CA PRO A 314 -0.42 -13.74 -5.10
C PRO A 314 -0.61 -14.34 -6.52
N ALA A 315 -1.56 -15.23 -6.72
CA ALA A 315 -1.63 -16.06 -7.92
C ALA A 315 -1.84 -15.25 -9.21
N ALA A 316 -2.75 -14.28 -9.21
CA ALA A 316 -3.05 -13.48 -10.40
C ALA A 316 -1.85 -12.63 -10.85
N ALA A 317 -1.11 -12.01 -9.92
CA ALA A 317 0.11 -11.27 -10.25
C ALA A 317 1.20 -12.21 -10.82
N ALA A 318 1.29 -13.45 -10.32
CA ALA A 318 2.23 -14.43 -10.84
C ALA A 318 1.86 -14.92 -12.25
N GLU A 319 0.58 -15.13 -12.52
CA GLU A 319 0.09 -15.63 -13.81
C GLU A 319 0.17 -14.55 -14.90
N VAL A 320 -0.29 -13.33 -14.61
CA VAL A 320 -0.45 -12.28 -15.63
C VAL A 320 0.80 -11.41 -15.77
N LEU A 321 1.40 -11.01 -14.65
CA LEU A 321 2.58 -10.13 -14.65
C LEU A 321 3.91 -10.90 -14.56
N GLY A 322 3.88 -12.23 -14.38
CA GLY A 322 5.07 -13.02 -14.10
C GLY A 322 5.75 -12.65 -12.78
N PHE A 323 5.04 -11.96 -11.89
CA PHE A 323 5.62 -11.46 -10.64
C PHE A 323 5.45 -12.46 -9.49
N ARG A 324 6.54 -12.70 -8.78
CA ARG A 324 6.55 -13.34 -7.46
C ARG A 324 7.54 -12.59 -6.59
N ALA A 325 7.15 -12.27 -5.36
CA ALA A 325 8.06 -11.66 -4.40
C ALA A 325 9.27 -12.58 -4.16
N ALA A 326 10.46 -12.02 -4.31
CA ALA A 326 11.72 -12.75 -4.20
C ALA A 326 12.24 -12.77 -2.76
N ILE A 327 11.95 -11.72 -1.98
CA ILE A 327 12.44 -11.54 -0.63
C ILE A 327 11.48 -12.18 0.37
N ASP A 328 11.97 -13.19 1.12
CA ASP A 328 11.20 -13.78 2.20
C ASP A 328 10.97 -12.73 3.31
N PRO A 329 9.71 -12.52 3.77
CA PRO A 329 9.45 -11.57 4.86
C PRO A 329 10.25 -11.86 6.13
N ALA A 330 10.55 -13.13 6.42
CA ALA A 330 11.34 -13.50 7.59
C ALA A 330 12.75 -12.91 7.50
N ASP A 331 13.44 -13.16 6.37
CA ASP A 331 14.82 -12.71 6.15
C ASP A 331 14.84 -11.17 5.96
N GLY A 332 13.94 -10.64 5.14
CA GLY A 332 13.87 -9.21 4.86
C GLY A 332 13.55 -8.34 6.09
N LEU A 333 12.75 -8.84 7.05
CA LEU A 333 12.49 -8.12 8.31
C LEU A 333 13.71 -8.13 9.23
N GLU A 334 14.52 -9.19 9.21
CA GLU A 334 15.79 -9.24 9.94
C GLU A 334 16.80 -8.25 9.35
N GLU A 335 16.92 -8.16 8.03
CA GLU A 335 17.73 -7.16 7.36
C GLU A 335 17.19 -5.74 7.60
N PHE A 336 15.88 -5.55 7.55
CA PHE A 336 15.22 -4.27 7.83
C PHE A 336 15.51 -3.77 9.25
N ALA A 337 15.75 -4.66 10.20
CA ALA A 337 16.17 -4.27 11.55
C ALA A 337 17.39 -3.32 11.55
N PHE A 338 18.26 -3.39 10.55
CA PHE A 338 19.47 -2.58 10.41
C PHE A 338 19.37 -1.52 9.30
N ALA A 339 18.39 -1.60 8.44
CA ALA A 339 18.23 -0.69 7.32
C ALA A 339 18.01 0.76 7.78
N PRO A 340 18.50 1.77 7.04
CA PRO A 340 18.23 3.16 7.35
C PRO A 340 16.74 3.47 7.22
N LEU A 341 16.18 4.23 8.15
CA LEU A 341 14.88 4.85 8.03
C LEU A 341 15.05 6.29 7.54
N ARG A 342 14.06 6.78 6.78
CA ARG A 342 14.00 8.21 6.40
C ARG A 342 13.45 9.01 7.58
N GLY A 343 14.13 10.11 7.91
CA GLY A 343 13.71 11.07 8.94
C GLY A 343 12.59 11.96 8.48
#